data_7fb43344ccffe2a52c484c50f43aa680
#
_entry.id   7fb43344ccffe2a52c484c50f43aa680
#
_cell.length_a   1.000
_cell.length_b   1.000
_cell.length_c   1.000
_cell.angle_alpha   90.00
_cell.angle_beta   90.00
_cell.angle_gamma   90.00
#
_symmetry.space_group_name_H-M   'P 1'
#
loop_
_entity.id
_entity.type
_entity.pdbx_description
1 polymer ?
#
loop_
_entity_poly.entity_id
_entity_poly.type
_entity_poly.pdbx_seq_one_letter_code
_entity_poly.pdbx_strand_id
1 'polypeptide(L)'
;MTPHCLQSASFFNAAARWALGAAMSLTLAGAQAQPVTRPAAAGTAAAPAAPCPAAKQVLAPQLYGQWLAVFDKPPRGLPAQALVQLERHAEFSDSLAGMVQRDLRAAPGGKVAGHATRAQLAGDLEAGTLLLDESSNGINLTASWDGQIVEGSCGHTIQGVWKDLSNAALSDAPDVPFVLTLQRGW
;
A
#
# COMPACT_ATOMS: atom_id res chain seq x y z
N MET A 1 -14.38 43.82 -18.80
CA MET A 1 -13.28 44.02 -19.75
C MET A 1 -12.20 43.00 -19.36
N THR A 2 -11.88 42.01 -20.00
CA THR A 2 -11.95 41.36 -21.30
C THR A 2 -11.74 39.85 -21.08
N PRO A 3 -12.40 38.97 -21.81
CA PRO A 3 -12.12 37.51 -21.76
C PRO A 3 -11.13 37.14 -22.85
N HIS A 4 -10.43 36.03 -22.73
CA HIS A 4 -9.80 35.22 -23.78
C HIS A 4 -9.09 34.07 -23.06
N CYS A 5 -9.02 32.81 -23.51
CA CYS A 5 -9.35 32.17 -24.77
C CYS A 5 -9.39 30.67 -24.54
N LEU A 6 -10.35 30.02 -25.13
CA LEU A 6 -10.44 28.57 -25.35
C LEU A 6 -9.29 28.11 -26.26
N GLN A 7 -8.72 26.95 -25.97
CA GLN A 7 -8.06 26.17 -27.02
C GLN A 7 -8.27 24.68 -26.80
N SER A 8 -9.19 24.18 -27.59
CA SER A 8 -9.38 22.77 -27.90
C SER A 8 -8.27 22.31 -28.84
N ALA A 9 -7.69 21.14 -28.59
CA ALA A 9 -6.91 20.43 -29.57
C ALA A 9 -7.40 18.99 -29.66
N SER A 10 -8.18 18.73 -30.71
CA SER A 10 -8.51 17.42 -31.22
C SER A 10 -7.32 16.90 -32.04
N PHE A 11 -6.91 15.68 -31.83
CA PHE A 11 -6.08 14.94 -32.83
C PHE A 11 -6.69 13.56 -33.10
N PHE A 12 -7.26 13.49 -34.19
CA PHE A 12 -7.35 12.64 -35.36
C PHE A 12 -6.81 11.20 -35.26
N ASN A 13 -7.75 10.36 -35.54
CA ASN A 13 -7.79 9.05 -36.17
C ASN A 13 -6.70 8.80 -37.23
N ALA A 14 -6.08 7.62 -37.18
CA ALA A 14 -5.49 7.01 -38.37
C ALA A 14 -5.70 5.50 -38.34
N ALA A 15 -6.68 5.06 -39.09
CA ALA A 15 -6.87 3.68 -39.51
C ALA A 15 -5.88 3.36 -40.65
N ALA A 16 -5.17 2.25 -40.56
CA ALA A 16 -4.51 1.65 -41.70
C ALA A 16 -4.89 0.17 -41.79
N ARG A 17 -5.73 -0.10 -42.78
CA ARG A 17 -6.05 -1.43 -43.32
C ARG A 17 -4.93 -1.85 -44.25
N TRP A 18 -4.43 -3.07 -44.09
CA TRP A 18 -3.76 -3.80 -45.18
C TRP A 18 -4.38 -5.18 -45.29
N ALA A 19 -4.93 -5.43 -46.48
CA ALA A 19 -5.50 -6.69 -46.91
C ALA A 19 -4.54 -7.32 -47.95
N LEU A 20 -4.74 -8.62 -48.12
CA LEU A 20 -4.39 -9.45 -49.26
C LEU A 20 -3.03 -10.16 -49.29
N GLY A 21 -3.14 -11.48 -49.46
CA GLY A 21 -2.10 -12.34 -49.97
C GLY A 21 -2.37 -13.83 -49.72
N ALA A 22 -3.23 -14.45 -50.53
CA ALA A 22 -3.44 -15.89 -50.56
C ALA A 22 -2.27 -16.60 -51.26
N ALA A 23 -1.84 -17.74 -50.73
CA ALA A 23 -1.29 -18.83 -51.52
C ALA A 23 -1.43 -20.17 -50.81
N MET A 24 -2.30 -21.01 -51.34
CA MET A 24 -2.44 -22.46 -51.08
C MET A 24 -1.17 -23.19 -51.53
N SER A 25 -0.65 -24.05 -50.65
CA SER A 25 0.18 -25.18 -51.07
C SER A 25 -0.12 -26.36 -50.12
N LEU A 26 -0.92 -27.30 -50.60
CA LEU A 26 -1.08 -28.63 -49.98
C LEU A 26 0.17 -29.44 -50.25
N THR A 27 0.87 -29.83 -49.18
CA THR A 27 1.80 -30.97 -49.20
C THR A 27 1.38 -31.95 -48.13
N LEU A 28 0.81 -33.07 -48.55
CA LEU A 28 0.65 -34.24 -47.71
C LEU A 28 2.07 -34.79 -47.41
N ALA A 29 2.51 -34.72 -46.20
CA ALA A 29 3.63 -35.50 -45.68
C ALA A 29 3.15 -36.34 -44.52
N GLY A 30 3.41 -37.63 -44.63
CA GLY A 30 2.94 -38.67 -43.72
C GLY A 30 3.43 -38.46 -42.29
N ALA A 31 2.52 -38.56 -41.37
CA ALA A 31 2.77 -38.52 -39.95
C ALA A 31 3.35 -39.88 -39.49
N GLN A 32 4.65 -39.94 -39.28
CA GLN A 32 5.27 -41.00 -38.47
C GLN A 32 5.10 -40.58 -37.02
N ALA A 33 4.26 -41.30 -36.28
CA ALA A 33 4.10 -41.15 -34.85
C ALA A 33 5.40 -41.67 -34.16
N GLN A 34 6.26 -40.77 -33.76
CA GLN A 34 7.35 -41.10 -32.83
C GLN A 34 6.77 -41.16 -31.38
N PRO A 35 7.13 -42.18 -30.61
CA PRO A 35 6.76 -42.20 -29.19
C PRO A 35 7.48 -41.06 -28.49
N VAL A 36 6.73 -40.01 -28.09
CA VAL A 36 7.26 -38.94 -27.24
C VAL A 36 7.49 -39.51 -25.85
N THR A 37 8.69 -39.94 -25.58
CA THR A 37 9.16 -40.14 -24.20
C THR A 37 9.17 -38.79 -23.52
N ARG A 38 8.11 -38.52 -22.75
CA ARG A 38 7.99 -37.34 -21.90
C ARG A 38 9.13 -37.41 -20.86
N PRO A 39 10.10 -36.49 -20.88
CA PRO A 39 11.09 -36.47 -19.81
C PRO A 39 10.32 -36.21 -18.51
N ALA A 40 10.56 -37.10 -17.53
CA ALA A 40 10.06 -36.87 -16.17
C ALA A 40 10.54 -35.50 -15.73
N ALA A 41 9.58 -34.61 -15.45
CA ALA A 41 9.85 -33.31 -14.91
C ALA A 41 10.65 -33.50 -13.62
N ALA A 42 11.98 -33.29 -13.68
CA ALA A 42 12.78 -33.14 -12.51
C ALA A 42 12.14 -32.07 -11.67
N GLY A 43 11.55 -32.43 -10.53
CA GLY A 43 10.97 -31.50 -9.60
C GLY A 43 12.05 -30.49 -9.24
N THR A 44 11.87 -29.26 -9.72
CA THR A 44 12.72 -28.16 -9.31
C THR A 44 12.49 -27.97 -7.82
N ALA A 45 13.44 -28.49 -7.01
CA ALA A 45 13.45 -28.24 -5.59
C ALA A 45 13.39 -26.71 -5.42
N ALA A 46 12.33 -26.21 -4.80
CA ALA A 46 12.20 -24.78 -4.52
C ALA A 46 13.44 -24.37 -3.73
N ALA A 47 14.16 -23.37 -4.22
CA ALA A 47 15.28 -22.81 -3.49
C ALA A 47 14.79 -22.42 -2.09
N PRO A 48 15.58 -22.68 -1.03
CA PRO A 48 15.19 -22.28 0.32
C PRO A 48 14.92 -20.78 0.33
N ALA A 49 13.76 -20.38 0.86
CA ALA A 49 13.41 -18.98 1.00
C ALA A 49 14.50 -18.26 1.80
N ALA A 50 14.96 -17.12 1.32
CA ALA A 50 15.93 -16.32 2.05
C ALA A 50 15.41 -16.03 3.46
N PRO A 51 16.25 -16.08 4.50
CA PRO A 51 15.83 -15.79 5.85
C PRO A 51 15.32 -14.35 5.95
N CYS A 52 14.26 -14.13 6.75
CA CYS A 52 13.76 -12.79 7.02
C CYS A 52 14.83 -11.92 7.68
N PRO A 53 14.94 -10.63 7.32
CA PRO A 53 15.76 -9.69 8.07
C PRO A 53 15.24 -9.59 9.51
N ALA A 54 16.14 -9.39 10.47
CA ALA A 54 15.73 -9.02 11.81
C ALA A 54 14.96 -7.70 11.80
N ALA A 55 14.02 -7.48 12.73
CA ALA A 55 13.17 -6.30 12.76
C ALA A 55 13.98 -4.98 12.67
N LYS A 56 15.09 -4.91 13.40
CA LYS A 56 16.00 -3.74 13.39
C LYS A 56 16.76 -3.51 12.08
N GLN A 57 16.75 -4.45 11.15
CA GLN A 57 17.39 -4.37 9.83
C GLN A 57 16.42 -4.02 8.72
N VAL A 58 15.12 -3.96 9.02
CA VAL A 58 14.11 -3.52 8.06
C VAL A 58 14.30 -2.02 7.81
N LEU A 59 14.27 -1.64 6.55
CA LEU A 59 14.44 -0.26 6.11
C LEU A 59 13.11 0.35 5.67
N ALA A 60 12.98 1.67 5.73
CA ALA A 60 11.77 2.40 5.34
C ALA A 60 11.21 1.98 3.96
N PRO A 61 12.01 1.75 2.88
CA PRO A 61 11.48 1.30 1.59
C PRO A 61 10.75 -0.05 1.63
N GLN A 62 11.04 -0.91 2.60
CA GLN A 62 10.37 -2.20 2.75
C GLN A 62 8.96 -2.04 3.34
N LEU A 63 8.65 -0.87 3.93
CA LEU A 63 7.32 -0.56 4.46
C LEU A 63 6.42 0.15 3.45
N TYR A 64 6.94 0.54 2.27
CA TYR A 64 6.10 1.22 1.27
C TYR A 64 5.02 0.28 0.75
N GLY A 65 3.80 0.76 0.73
CA GLY A 65 2.65 0.01 0.28
C GLY A 65 1.41 0.23 1.13
N GLN A 66 0.43 -0.62 0.91
CA GLN A 66 -0.85 -0.56 1.61
C GLN A 66 -0.87 -1.50 2.79
N TRP A 67 -1.34 -1.02 3.93
CA TRP A 67 -1.44 -1.73 5.18
C TRP A 67 -2.87 -1.74 5.68
N LEU A 68 -3.27 -2.84 6.30
CA LEU A 68 -4.50 -2.91 7.09
C LEU A 68 -4.14 -2.72 8.56
N ALA A 69 -4.65 -1.64 9.16
CA ALA A 69 -4.64 -1.43 10.60
C ALA A 69 -5.87 -2.08 11.22
N VAL A 70 -5.66 -2.87 12.26
CA VAL A 70 -6.72 -3.43 13.11
C VAL A 70 -6.48 -2.94 14.52
N PHE A 71 -7.47 -2.23 15.11
CA PHE A 71 -7.42 -1.70 16.47
C PHE A 71 -8.06 -2.68 17.45
N ASP A 72 -7.39 -2.94 18.56
CA ASP A 72 -7.98 -3.75 19.65
C ASP A 72 -8.81 -2.84 20.57
N LYS A 73 -10.09 -3.21 20.74
CA LYS A 73 -11.03 -2.49 21.59
C LYS A 73 -11.03 -0.96 21.37
N PRO A 74 -11.23 -0.50 20.14
CA PRO A 74 -11.20 0.92 19.85
C PRO A 74 -12.26 1.65 20.68
N PRO A 75 -11.98 2.88 21.14
CA PRO A 75 -12.97 3.70 21.83
C PRO A 75 -14.13 4.01 20.90
N ARG A 76 -15.27 4.41 21.50
CA ARG A 76 -16.46 4.76 20.71
C ARG A 76 -16.09 5.85 19.71
N GLY A 77 -16.23 5.52 18.44
CA GLY A 77 -15.99 6.46 17.36
C GLY A 77 -14.73 6.20 16.54
N LEU A 78 -13.77 5.49 17.07
CA LEU A 78 -12.66 4.99 16.25
C LEU A 78 -13.11 3.69 15.58
N PRO A 79 -13.07 3.60 14.22
CA PRO A 79 -13.36 2.34 13.52
C PRO A 79 -12.37 1.25 13.94
N ALA A 80 -12.84 0.01 13.95
CA ALA A 80 -11.99 -1.15 14.29
C ALA A 80 -10.87 -1.39 13.26
N GLN A 81 -11.00 -0.82 12.06
CA GLN A 81 -10.03 -1.00 10.97
C GLN A 81 -9.81 0.32 10.22
N ALA A 82 -8.61 0.45 9.68
CA ALA A 82 -8.26 1.52 8.76
C ALA A 82 -7.28 1.01 7.68
N LEU A 83 -7.29 1.62 6.52
CA LEU A 83 -6.25 1.42 5.52
C LEU A 83 -5.18 2.50 5.70
N VAL A 84 -3.93 2.08 5.71
CA VAL A 84 -2.76 2.96 5.78
C VAL A 84 -1.95 2.75 4.51
N GLN A 85 -1.69 3.82 3.80
CA GLN A 85 -0.76 3.85 2.67
C GLN A 85 0.53 4.48 3.15
N LEU A 86 1.65 3.77 3.03
CA LEU A 86 2.98 4.32 3.33
C LEU A 86 3.78 4.47 2.04
N GLU A 87 4.52 5.55 1.95
CA GLU A 87 5.36 5.90 0.81
C GLU A 87 6.59 6.70 1.26
N ARG A 88 7.49 6.97 0.33
CA ARG A 88 8.67 7.80 0.59
C ARG A 88 8.23 9.23 0.86
N HIS A 89 8.81 9.87 1.89
CA HIS A 89 8.64 11.30 2.09
C HIS A 89 9.26 12.09 0.93
N ALA A 90 8.56 13.12 0.44
CA ALA A 90 8.98 13.85 -0.76
C ALA A 90 10.31 14.61 -0.57
N GLU A 91 10.52 15.14 0.64
CA GLU A 91 11.67 16.00 0.96
C GLU A 91 12.76 15.25 1.75
N PHE A 92 12.38 14.29 2.58
CA PHE A 92 13.29 13.56 3.47
C PHE A 92 13.40 12.10 3.03
N SER A 93 14.58 11.72 2.52
CA SER A 93 14.79 10.41 1.87
C SER A 93 14.63 9.22 2.81
N ASP A 94 14.89 9.41 4.09
CA ASP A 94 14.89 8.35 5.09
C ASP A 94 13.59 8.30 5.90
N SER A 95 12.71 9.30 5.71
CA SER A 95 11.43 9.42 6.37
C SER A 95 10.29 8.82 5.54
N LEU A 96 9.21 8.49 6.22
CA LEU A 96 7.97 7.98 5.66
C LEU A 96 6.95 9.11 5.53
N ALA A 97 6.19 9.08 4.47
CA ALA A 97 4.95 9.82 4.32
C ALA A 97 3.81 8.83 4.12
N GLY A 98 2.58 9.28 4.24
CA GLY A 98 1.47 8.40 3.97
C GLY A 98 0.11 9.03 4.21
N MET A 99 -0.88 8.14 4.20
CA MET A 99 -2.27 8.51 4.46
C MET A 99 -2.97 7.37 5.19
N VAL A 100 -3.76 7.70 6.19
CA VAL A 100 -4.71 6.78 6.80
C VAL A 100 -6.11 7.07 6.28
N GLN A 101 -6.86 6.02 5.97
CA GLN A 101 -8.25 6.08 5.55
C GLN A 101 -9.10 5.15 6.42
N ARG A 102 -10.04 5.73 7.18
CA ARG A 102 -10.89 5.02 8.15
C ARG A 102 -12.23 4.59 7.59
N ASP A 103 -12.71 5.27 6.56
CA ASP A 103 -13.93 4.90 5.83
C ASP A 103 -13.72 5.08 4.34
N LEU A 104 -13.72 3.98 3.61
CA LEU A 104 -13.55 3.97 2.15
C LEU A 104 -14.73 4.57 1.39
N ARG A 105 -15.89 4.69 2.04
CA ARG A 105 -17.14 5.20 1.43
C ARG A 105 -17.37 6.68 1.71
N ALA A 106 -16.66 7.24 2.68
CA ALA A 106 -16.84 8.65 3.01
C ALA A 106 -16.16 9.57 2.00
N ALA A 107 -16.80 10.71 1.74
CA ALA A 107 -16.21 11.77 0.93
C ALA A 107 -14.92 12.32 1.60
N PRO A 108 -13.98 12.86 0.82
CA PRO A 108 -12.84 13.60 1.37
C PRO A 108 -13.31 14.70 2.32
N GLY A 109 -12.67 14.84 3.47
CA GLY A 109 -13.06 15.81 4.51
C GLY A 109 -14.21 15.38 5.41
N GLY A 110 -14.77 14.17 5.20
CA GLY A 110 -15.76 13.60 6.11
C GLY A 110 -15.15 13.20 7.46
N LYS A 111 -16.02 12.91 8.42
CA LYS A 111 -15.64 12.40 9.74
C LYS A 111 -16.41 11.13 10.06
N VAL A 112 -15.75 10.22 10.78
CA VAL A 112 -16.37 9.06 11.39
C VAL A 112 -16.28 9.27 12.89
N ALA A 113 -17.44 9.53 13.53
CA ALA A 113 -17.59 9.72 14.95
C ALA A 113 -16.50 10.62 15.61
N GLY A 114 -16.19 11.74 14.97
CA GLY A 114 -15.24 12.72 15.48
C GLY A 114 -13.86 12.69 14.83
N HIS A 115 -13.45 11.54 14.30
CA HIS A 115 -12.16 11.42 13.59
C HIS A 115 -12.31 11.70 12.09
N ALA A 116 -11.32 12.34 11.48
CA ALA A 116 -11.29 12.52 10.04
C ALA A 116 -11.26 11.16 9.33
N THR A 117 -12.02 11.03 8.24
CA THR A 117 -12.04 9.80 7.45
C THR A 117 -10.72 9.57 6.72
N ARG A 118 -9.97 10.65 6.48
CA ARG A 118 -8.62 10.65 5.93
C ARG A 118 -7.73 11.59 6.73
N ALA A 119 -6.50 11.17 6.97
CA ALA A 119 -5.48 12.01 7.56
C ALA A 119 -4.12 11.69 6.94
N GLN A 120 -3.26 12.70 6.88
CA GLN A 120 -1.88 12.57 6.43
C GLN A 120 -1.04 11.93 7.53
N LEU A 121 -0.04 11.18 7.12
CA LEU A 121 0.95 10.56 8.00
C LEU A 121 2.34 11.03 7.58
N ALA A 122 3.17 11.31 8.57
CA ALA A 122 4.60 11.54 8.38
C ALA A 122 5.36 10.95 9.58
N GLY A 123 6.56 10.44 9.34
CA GLY A 123 7.35 9.88 10.43
C GLY A 123 8.53 9.04 9.96
N ASP A 124 9.05 8.22 10.86
CA ASP A 124 10.31 7.54 10.66
C ASP A 124 10.26 6.08 11.09
N LEU A 125 11.18 5.30 10.51
CA LEU A 125 11.51 3.95 10.96
C LEU A 125 12.95 3.93 11.47
N GLU A 126 13.13 3.67 12.77
CA GLU A 126 14.43 3.57 13.36
C GLU A 126 14.58 2.25 14.14
N ALA A 127 15.58 1.45 13.77
CA ALA A 127 15.91 0.18 14.43
C ALA A 127 14.70 -0.75 14.67
N GLY A 128 13.73 -0.76 13.73
CA GLY A 128 12.50 -1.56 13.82
C GLY A 128 11.35 -0.88 14.56
N THR A 129 11.54 0.33 15.07
CA THR A 129 10.50 1.18 15.66
C THR A 129 9.92 2.10 14.61
N LEU A 130 8.61 2.04 14.40
CA LEU A 130 7.86 2.94 13.53
C LEU A 130 7.19 4.02 14.37
N LEU A 131 7.51 5.27 14.09
CA LEU A 131 6.85 6.43 14.69
C LEU A 131 6.18 7.23 13.60
N LEU A 132 4.85 7.40 13.66
CA LEU A 132 4.10 8.23 12.72
C LEU A 132 3.26 9.26 13.45
N ASP A 133 3.34 10.47 12.97
CA ASP A 133 2.46 11.58 13.30
C ASP A 133 1.29 11.63 12.32
N GLU A 134 0.10 11.81 12.85
CA GLU A 134 -1.13 11.91 12.07
C GLU A 134 -1.68 13.34 12.11
N SER A 135 -2.01 13.88 10.94
CA SER A 135 -2.64 15.19 10.80
C SER A 135 -3.84 15.15 9.86
N SER A 136 -4.99 15.58 10.34
CA SER A 136 -6.20 15.66 9.53
C SER A 136 -6.26 16.86 8.58
N ASN A 137 -5.43 17.87 8.82
CA ASN A 137 -5.38 19.13 8.04
C ASN A 137 -3.98 19.48 7.54
N GLY A 138 -2.98 18.62 7.75
CA GLY A 138 -1.59 18.85 7.37
C GLY A 138 -0.84 19.87 8.23
N ILE A 139 -1.43 20.34 9.32
CA ILE A 139 -0.86 21.39 10.19
C ILE A 139 -0.80 20.92 11.64
N ASN A 140 -1.95 20.50 12.18
CA ASN A 140 -2.08 20.13 13.58
C ASN A 140 -1.96 18.61 13.73
N LEU A 141 -1.20 18.19 14.72
CA LEU A 141 -1.13 16.81 15.12
C LEU A 141 -2.47 16.37 15.71
N THR A 142 -3.04 15.31 15.17
CA THR A 142 -4.33 14.76 15.61
C THR A 142 -4.22 13.39 16.26
N ALA A 143 -3.16 12.64 15.97
CA ALA A 143 -2.85 11.38 16.62
C ALA A 143 -1.38 11.03 16.43
N SER A 144 -0.90 10.06 17.20
CA SER A 144 0.41 9.43 17.02
C SER A 144 0.29 7.91 16.97
N TRP A 145 1.21 7.31 16.23
CA TRP A 145 1.36 5.85 16.08
C TRP A 145 2.76 5.48 16.55
N ASP A 146 2.87 4.63 17.54
CA ASP A 146 4.13 4.07 18.02
C ASP A 146 4.06 2.55 17.86
N GLY A 147 4.88 2.01 16.96
CA GLY A 147 4.83 0.60 16.59
C GLY A 147 6.21 -0.05 16.53
N GLN A 148 6.21 -1.36 16.71
CA GLN A 148 7.40 -2.20 16.58
C GLN A 148 7.16 -3.24 15.49
N ILE A 149 8.15 -3.42 14.61
CA ILE A 149 8.12 -4.52 13.64
C ILE A 149 8.19 -5.84 14.42
N VAL A 150 7.25 -6.73 14.12
CA VAL A 150 7.21 -8.07 14.73
C VAL A 150 8.36 -8.91 14.18
N GLU A 151 9.21 -9.44 15.07
CA GLU A 151 10.33 -10.28 14.70
C GLU A 151 9.84 -11.51 13.92
N GLY A 152 10.56 -11.87 12.87
CA GLY A 152 10.17 -12.98 11.99
C GLY A 152 9.03 -12.70 11.01
N SER A 153 8.41 -11.51 11.05
CA SER A 153 7.37 -11.11 10.09
C SER A 153 7.93 -10.67 8.73
N CYS A 154 9.25 -10.63 8.55
CA CYS A 154 9.92 -10.07 7.37
C CYS A 154 9.55 -8.58 7.11
N GLY A 155 9.21 -7.83 8.14
CA GLY A 155 8.74 -6.45 7.99
C GLY A 155 7.28 -6.33 7.53
N HIS A 156 6.49 -7.42 7.55
CA HIS A 156 5.11 -7.40 7.07
C HIS A 156 4.06 -7.22 8.17
N THR A 157 4.50 -7.18 9.42
CA THR A 157 3.61 -6.98 10.58
C THR A 157 4.25 -6.00 11.54
N ILE A 158 3.49 -5.00 11.97
CA ILE A 158 3.86 -4.02 12.98
C ILE A 158 2.77 -4.02 14.02
N GLN A 159 3.14 -4.03 15.29
CA GLN A 159 2.20 -3.90 16.40
C GLN A 159 2.61 -2.76 17.30
N GLY A 160 1.63 -2.08 17.89
CA GLY A 160 1.91 -0.91 18.68
C GLY A 160 0.68 -0.26 19.28
N VAL A 161 0.78 1.02 19.57
CA VAL A 161 -0.28 1.82 20.16
C VAL A 161 -0.54 3.07 19.32
N TRP A 162 -1.81 3.39 19.16
CA TRP A 162 -2.30 4.64 18.60
C TRP A 162 -2.84 5.51 19.72
N LYS A 163 -2.52 6.80 19.70
CA LYS A 163 -2.95 7.77 20.70
C LYS A 163 -3.66 8.93 20.03
N ASP A 164 -4.87 9.26 20.52
CA ASP A 164 -5.61 10.45 20.09
C ASP A 164 -5.00 11.71 20.74
N LEU A 165 -4.60 12.65 19.91
CA LEU A 165 -4.03 13.95 20.32
C LEU A 165 -4.90 15.12 19.85
N SER A 166 -6.07 14.84 19.30
CA SER A 166 -6.96 15.87 18.71
C SER A 166 -7.55 16.83 19.76
N ASN A 167 -7.52 16.46 21.02
CA ASN A 167 -8.01 17.28 22.12
C ASN A 167 -7.00 17.26 23.27
N ALA A 168 -6.45 18.42 23.61
CA ALA A 168 -5.50 18.57 24.73
C ALA A 168 -6.09 18.12 26.09
N ALA A 169 -7.42 18.17 26.25
CA ALA A 169 -8.11 17.62 27.42
C ALA A 169 -8.11 16.08 27.47
N LEU A 170 -7.73 15.42 26.37
CA LEU A 170 -7.62 13.97 26.23
C LEU A 170 -6.15 13.50 26.25
N SER A 171 -5.22 14.32 26.78
CA SER A 171 -3.80 13.90 26.94
C SER A 171 -3.66 12.60 27.73
N ASP A 172 -4.68 12.28 28.58
CA ASP A 172 -4.81 11.03 29.33
C ASP A 172 -5.68 9.98 28.61
N ALA A 173 -6.02 10.19 27.32
CA ALA A 173 -6.74 9.18 26.55
C ALA A 173 -5.94 7.87 26.55
N PRO A 174 -6.59 6.72 26.79
CA PRO A 174 -5.91 5.45 26.80
C PRO A 174 -5.32 5.16 25.42
N ASP A 175 -4.11 4.62 25.40
CA ASP A 175 -3.49 4.09 24.20
C ASP A 175 -4.37 2.98 23.62
N VAL A 176 -4.54 2.99 22.29
CA VAL A 176 -5.32 1.98 21.58
C VAL A 176 -4.36 1.03 20.86
N PRO A 177 -4.25 -0.22 21.29
CA PRO A 177 -3.39 -1.18 20.63
C PRO A 177 -3.81 -1.39 19.18
N PHE A 178 -2.84 -1.52 18.28
CA PHE A 178 -3.09 -1.84 16.88
C PHE A 178 -2.12 -2.91 16.35
N VAL A 179 -2.55 -3.55 15.26
CA VAL A 179 -1.71 -4.37 14.40
C VAL A 179 -1.84 -3.85 12.97
N LEU A 180 -0.71 -3.51 12.35
CA LEU A 180 -0.60 -3.25 10.92
C LEU A 180 -0.14 -4.52 10.21
N THR A 181 -0.84 -4.89 9.14
CA THR A 181 -0.45 -6.00 8.27
C THR A 181 -0.32 -5.51 6.83
N LEU A 182 0.86 -5.73 6.23
CA LEU A 182 1.12 -5.34 4.84
C LEU A 182 0.20 -6.12 3.89
N GLN A 183 -0.55 -5.39 3.09
CA GLN A 183 -1.41 -5.96 2.07
C GLN A 183 -0.56 -6.17 0.81
N ARG A 184 -0.34 -7.41 0.44
CA ARG A 184 0.31 -7.72 -0.83
C ARG A 184 -0.68 -7.39 -1.95
N GLY A 185 -0.27 -6.50 -2.86
CA GLY A 185 -1.06 -6.21 -4.05
C GLY A 185 -1.30 -7.47 -4.86
N TRP A 186 -2.45 -7.52 -5.47
CA TRP A 186 -2.89 -8.58 -6.40
C TRP A 186 -2.06 -8.56 -7.67
#